data_dfe5517cbeadc1194cf04d29f37c5469
#
_entry.id   dfe5517cbeadc1194cf04d29f37c5469
#
_cell.length_a   1.000
_cell.length_b   1.000
_cell.length_c   1.000
_cell.angle_alpha   90.00
_cell.angle_beta   90.00
_cell.angle_gamma   90.00
#
_symmetry.space_group_name_H-M   'P 1'
#
loop_
_entity.id
_entity.type
_entity.pdbx_description
1 polymer ?
#
loop_
_entity_poly.entity_id
_entity_poly.type
_entity_poly.pdbx_seq_one_letter_code
_entity_poly.pdbx_strand_id
1 'polypeptide(L)'
;MGMKSSLAQGLRVMVTKPALFSSRPDFVCTFSLYAATYLAANWITTIASETARSDTLPKFVGTTAVNMPGSIAKDQALTKLFGVVNGAARVPAASFALFTMRDVATMAAAFTLPTPMSAKIQQDFGVNSSMADGVSQLVSPGLAQLFCTPVHILGLDLYNHPKASAAARLRVVQSSFLPAMFMRVCRIGVAFGVGGLGNTAIRKCLHDAVDLNSSRSPPPRHVA
;
A
#
# COMPACT_ATOMS: atom_id res chain seq x y z
N MET A 1 21.43 -3.71 -19.16
CA MET A 1 21.76 -2.62 -18.20
C MET A 1 21.69 -3.17 -16.78
N GLY A 2 22.66 -2.86 -15.93
CA GLY A 2 22.64 -3.33 -14.53
C GLY A 2 21.62 -2.56 -13.71
N MET A 3 21.09 -3.19 -12.64
CA MET A 3 20.08 -2.61 -11.73
C MET A 3 20.44 -1.19 -11.24
N LYS A 4 21.71 -0.96 -10.91
CA LYS A 4 22.21 0.35 -10.46
C LYS A 4 22.06 1.45 -11.52
N SER A 5 22.35 1.14 -12.79
CA SER A 5 22.21 2.11 -13.89
C SER A 5 20.75 2.45 -14.19
N SER A 6 19.86 1.46 -14.12
CA SER A 6 18.41 1.66 -14.31
C SER A 6 17.81 2.51 -13.19
N LEU A 7 18.23 2.28 -11.94
CA LEU A 7 17.79 3.09 -10.79
C LEU A 7 18.27 4.54 -10.90
N ALA A 8 19.55 4.74 -11.21
CA ALA A 8 20.12 6.08 -11.39
C ALA A 8 19.43 6.84 -12.53
N GLN A 9 19.14 6.15 -13.65
CA GLN A 9 18.41 6.75 -14.76
C GLN A 9 16.97 7.13 -14.36
N GLY A 10 16.26 6.26 -13.62
CA GLY A 10 14.91 6.54 -13.11
C GLY A 10 14.89 7.78 -12.20
N LEU A 11 15.81 7.86 -11.24
CA LEU A 11 15.96 9.01 -10.35
C LEU A 11 16.30 10.29 -11.12
N ARG A 12 17.21 10.20 -12.09
CA ARG A 12 17.54 11.33 -12.94
C ARG A 12 16.31 11.86 -13.70
N VAL A 13 15.54 10.98 -14.32
CA VAL A 13 14.30 11.38 -15.04
C VAL A 13 13.28 11.99 -14.10
N MET A 14 13.11 11.43 -12.91
CA MET A 14 12.19 11.96 -11.90
C MET A 14 12.53 13.40 -11.51
N VAL A 15 13.83 13.71 -11.32
CA VAL A 15 14.28 15.05 -10.90
C VAL A 15 14.35 16.03 -12.07
N THR A 16 14.85 15.58 -13.24
CA THR A 16 15.11 16.50 -14.38
C THR A 16 13.89 16.70 -15.28
N LYS A 17 12.97 15.74 -15.33
CA LYS A 17 11.80 15.74 -16.23
C LYS A 17 10.56 15.21 -15.49
N PRO A 18 10.08 15.89 -14.44
CA PRO A 18 8.98 15.40 -13.59
C PRO A 18 7.67 15.16 -14.37
N ALA A 19 7.34 16.00 -15.35
CA ALA A 19 6.17 15.81 -16.19
C ALA A 19 6.24 14.53 -17.02
N LEU A 20 7.41 14.21 -17.58
CA LEU A 20 7.63 12.97 -18.33
C LEU A 20 7.59 11.75 -17.39
N PHE A 21 8.11 11.87 -16.18
CA PHE A 21 8.06 10.81 -15.18
C PHE A 21 6.62 10.51 -14.74
N SER A 22 5.84 11.56 -14.41
CA SER A 22 4.46 11.43 -13.94
C SER A 22 3.47 10.98 -15.01
N SER A 23 3.78 11.16 -16.29
CA SER A 23 2.96 10.65 -17.40
C SER A 23 3.23 9.19 -17.78
N ARG A 24 4.23 8.55 -17.18
CA ARG A 24 4.55 7.15 -17.47
C ARG A 24 3.41 6.22 -17.00
N PRO A 25 3.01 5.22 -17.82
CA PRO A 25 1.91 4.31 -17.45
C PRO A 25 2.15 3.56 -16.13
N ASP A 26 3.39 3.16 -15.85
CA ASP A 26 3.79 2.49 -14.61
C ASP A 26 3.58 3.40 -13.39
N PHE A 27 3.94 4.69 -13.51
CA PHE A 27 3.69 5.67 -12.47
C PHE A 27 2.19 5.93 -12.30
N VAL A 28 1.47 6.23 -13.39
CA VAL A 28 0.03 6.54 -13.35
C VAL A 28 -0.78 5.42 -12.73
N CYS A 29 -0.58 4.17 -13.18
CA CYS A 29 -1.28 3.00 -12.62
C CYS A 29 -0.99 2.81 -11.12
N THR A 30 0.27 3.00 -10.71
CA THR A 30 0.66 2.84 -9.31
C THR A 30 0.12 3.98 -8.44
N PHE A 31 0.27 5.22 -8.90
CA PHE A 31 -0.25 6.40 -8.22
C PHE A 31 -1.77 6.34 -8.05
N SER A 32 -2.52 6.03 -9.11
CA SER A 32 -3.98 5.93 -9.07
C SER A 32 -4.46 4.87 -8.07
N LEU A 33 -3.77 3.73 -8.00
CA LEU A 33 -4.09 2.67 -7.04
C LEU A 33 -3.95 3.16 -5.60
N TYR A 34 -2.80 3.77 -5.27
CA TYR A 34 -2.58 4.26 -3.91
C TYR A 34 -3.47 5.45 -3.57
N ALA A 35 -3.66 6.38 -4.50
CA ALA A 35 -4.58 7.52 -4.33
C ALA A 35 -6.01 7.05 -4.03
N ALA A 36 -6.54 6.09 -4.81
CA ALA A 36 -7.87 5.53 -4.57
C ALA A 36 -7.95 4.79 -3.22
N THR A 37 -6.90 4.06 -2.83
CA THR A 37 -6.85 3.37 -1.54
C THR A 37 -6.88 4.35 -0.36
N TYR A 38 -6.07 5.42 -0.40
CA TYR A 38 -6.08 6.44 0.64
C TYR A 38 -7.35 7.27 0.66
N LEU A 39 -7.93 7.56 -0.50
CA LEU A 39 -9.22 8.24 -0.60
C LEU A 39 -10.32 7.43 0.08
N ALA A 40 -10.39 6.12 -0.19
CA ALA A 40 -11.33 5.22 0.48
C ALA A 40 -11.09 5.18 1.99
N ALA A 41 -9.83 5.05 2.44
CA ALA A 41 -9.48 5.06 3.86
C ALA A 41 -9.93 6.34 4.56
N ASN A 42 -9.63 7.50 3.97
CA ASN A 42 -9.97 8.80 4.53
C ASN A 42 -11.49 9.02 4.59
N TRP A 43 -12.20 8.64 3.54
CA TRP A 43 -13.66 8.78 3.50
C TRP A 43 -14.34 7.92 4.57
N ILE A 44 -13.93 6.67 4.70
CA ILE A 44 -14.46 5.76 5.74
C ILE A 44 -14.17 6.32 7.13
N THR A 45 -12.94 6.80 7.38
CA THR A 45 -12.59 7.37 8.69
C THR A 45 -13.40 8.63 8.98
N THR A 46 -13.66 9.50 7.98
CA THR A 46 -14.49 10.70 8.17
C THR A 46 -15.93 10.33 8.51
N ILE A 47 -16.55 9.41 7.75
CA ILE A 47 -17.92 8.96 8.04
C ILE A 47 -18.01 8.29 9.42
N ALA A 48 -17.02 7.50 9.80
CA ALA A 48 -16.98 6.85 11.11
C ALA A 48 -16.86 7.87 12.26
N SER A 49 -16.06 8.93 12.09
CA SER A 49 -15.95 10.02 13.07
C SER A 49 -17.28 10.78 13.27
N GLU A 50 -17.97 11.10 12.18
CA GLU A 50 -19.26 11.78 12.22
C GLU A 50 -20.37 10.91 12.87
N THR A 51 -20.25 9.59 12.73
CA THR A 51 -21.26 8.65 13.29
C THR A 51 -20.85 8.07 14.64
N ALA A 52 -19.77 8.54 15.25
CA ALA A 52 -19.18 8.01 16.50
C ALA A 52 -18.99 6.49 16.52
N ARG A 53 -18.62 5.90 15.36
CA ARG A 53 -18.40 4.47 15.17
C ARG A 53 -16.92 4.16 14.97
N SER A 54 -16.52 2.93 15.29
CA SER A 54 -15.19 2.44 14.99
C SER A 54 -14.97 2.34 13.47
N ASP A 55 -13.85 2.87 12.97
CA ASP A 55 -13.47 2.81 11.56
C ASP A 55 -12.62 1.58 11.20
N THR A 56 -12.12 0.83 12.18
CA THR A 56 -11.11 -0.22 11.99
C THR A 56 -11.55 -1.28 10.97
N LEU A 57 -12.70 -1.92 11.20
CA LEU A 57 -13.21 -2.97 10.30
C LEU A 57 -13.73 -2.39 8.97
N PRO A 58 -14.54 -1.34 8.93
CA PRO A 58 -14.95 -0.70 7.69
C PRO A 58 -13.79 -0.22 6.84
N LYS A 59 -12.77 0.37 7.45
CA LYS A 59 -11.54 0.82 6.77
C LYS A 59 -10.77 -0.33 6.17
N PHE A 60 -10.56 -1.41 6.92
CA PHE A 60 -9.91 -2.62 6.40
C PHE A 60 -10.66 -3.22 5.21
N VAL A 61 -11.98 -3.41 5.34
CA VAL A 61 -12.81 -3.98 4.26
C VAL A 61 -12.85 -3.06 3.05
N GLY A 62 -13.10 -1.77 3.24
CA GLY A 62 -13.21 -0.79 2.15
C GLY A 62 -11.89 -0.57 1.41
N THR A 63 -10.77 -0.43 2.13
CA THR A 63 -9.46 -0.30 1.48
C THR A 63 -9.05 -1.58 0.74
N THR A 64 -9.38 -2.75 1.27
CA THR A 64 -9.14 -4.04 0.60
C THR A 64 -9.99 -4.16 -0.66
N ALA A 65 -11.27 -3.78 -0.61
CA ALA A 65 -12.18 -3.83 -1.75
C ALA A 65 -11.74 -2.91 -2.91
N VAL A 66 -11.10 -1.81 -2.61
CA VAL A 66 -10.53 -0.89 -3.61
C VAL A 66 -9.16 -1.36 -4.08
N ASN A 67 -8.27 -1.71 -3.15
CA ASN A 67 -6.88 -2.02 -3.48
C ASN A 67 -6.73 -3.35 -4.22
N MET A 68 -7.46 -4.39 -3.86
CA MET A 68 -7.29 -5.72 -4.44
C MET A 68 -7.62 -5.75 -5.95
N PRO A 69 -8.82 -5.31 -6.42
CA PRO A 69 -9.12 -5.27 -7.83
C PRO A 69 -8.19 -4.31 -8.60
N GLY A 70 -7.89 -3.16 -8.01
CA GLY A 70 -6.98 -2.17 -8.59
C GLY A 70 -5.55 -2.72 -8.74
N SER A 71 -5.06 -3.48 -7.77
CA SER A 71 -3.74 -4.14 -7.83
C SER A 71 -3.68 -5.17 -8.96
N ILE A 72 -4.72 -5.98 -9.11
CA ILE A 72 -4.84 -6.95 -10.20
C ILE A 72 -4.87 -6.25 -11.56
N ALA A 73 -5.71 -5.22 -11.70
CA ALA A 73 -5.80 -4.44 -12.94
C ALA A 73 -4.47 -3.78 -13.31
N LYS A 74 -3.79 -3.18 -12.32
CA LYS A 74 -2.45 -2.62 -12.48
C LYS A 74 -1.44 -3.68 -12.92
N ASP A 75 -1.39 -4.82 -12.26
CA ASP A 75 -0.44 -5.88 -12.57
C ASP A 75 -0.71 -6.45 -13.98
N GLN A 76 -1.97 -6.58 -14.40
CA GLN A 76 -2.32 -6.94 -15.78
C GLN A 76 -1.89 -5.88 -16.80
N ALA A 77 -2.12 -4.60 -16.51
CA ALA A 77 -1.70 -3.50 -17.37
C ALA A 77 -0.18 -3.45 -17.53
N LEU A 78 0.56 -3.57 -16.43
CA LEU A 78 2.03 -3.57 -16.46
C LEU A 78 2.59 -4.82 -17.16
N THR A 79 1.96 -5.98 -17.01
CA THR A 79 2.36 -7.20 -17.73
C THR A 79 2.16 -7.04 -19.23
N LYS A 80 1.08 -6.40 -19.68
CA LYS A 80 0.87 -6.10 -21.11
C LYS A 80 1.89 -5.10 -21.67
N LEU A 81 2.29 -4.12 -20.86
CA LEU A 81 3.23 -3.06 -21.27
C LEU A 81 4.70 -3.53 -21.29
N PHE A 82 5.07 -4.38 -20.36
CA PHE A 82 6.48 -4.74 -20.11
C PHE A 82 6.75 -6.25 -20.18
N GLY A 83 5.72 -7.06 -20.34
CA GLY A 83 5.85 -8.53 -20.32
C GLY A 83 6.55 -9.08 -21.55
N VAL A 84 7.42 -10.06 -21.33
CA VAL A 84 8.15 -10.78 -22.38
C VAL A 84 7.34 -11.94 -22.96
N VAL A 85 6.25 -12.33 -22.30
CA VAL A 85 5.43 -13.49 -22.67
C VAL A 85 4.28 -13.03 -23.59
N ASN A 86 4.36 -13.40 -24.84
CA ASN A 86 3.27 -13.25 -25.82
C ASN A 86 2.11 -14.18 -25.44
N GLY A 87 1.02 -13.61 -24.99
CA GLY A 87 -0.22 -14.30 -24.70
C GLY A 87 -0.59 -14.21 -23.21
N ALA A 88 -1.70 -13.54 -22.95
CA ALA A 88 -2.31 -13.46 -21.64
C ALA A 88 -2.85 -14.85 -21.22
N ALA A 89 -2.00 -15.75 -20.79
CA ALA A 89 -2.44 -16.95 -20.10
C ALA A 89 -3.25 -16.50 -18.87
N ARG A 90 -4.44 -17.08 -18.70
CA ARG A 90 -5.25 -16.79 -17.51
C ARG A 90 -4.48 -17.17 -16.26
N VAL A 91 -4.44 -16.27 -15.28
CA VAL A 91 -3.80 -16.53 -14.00
C VAL A 91 -4.48 -17.75 -13.35
N PRO A 92 -3.74 -18.81 -12.96
CA PRO A 92 -4.31 -19.95 -12.28
C PRO A 92 -5.02 -19.53 -10.99
N ALA A 93 -6.14 -20.19 -10.67
CA ALA A 93 -6.92 -19.87 -9.46
C ALA A 93 -6.08 -19.90 -8.18
N ALA A 94 -5.13 -20.85 -8.08
CA ALA A 94 -4.21 -20.95 -6.95
C ALA A 94 -3.27 -19.72 -6.84
N SER A 95 -2.73 -19.23 -7.96
CA SER A 95 -1.91 -18.01 -7.98
C SER A 95 -2.74 -16.79 -7.59
N PHE A 96 -3.98 -16.71 -8.09
CA PHE A 96 -4.91 -15.65 -7.73
C PHE A 96 -5.22 -15.66 -6.23
N ALA A 97 -5.50 -16.82 -5.63
CA ALA A 97 -5.74 -16.96 -4.19
C ALA A 97 -4.54 -16.50 -3.35
N LEU A 98 -3.32 -16.86 -3.76
CA LEU A 98 -2.10 -16.43 -3.08
C LEU A 98 -1.87 -14.92 -3.20
N PHE A 99 -2.13 -14.32 -4.36
CA PHE A 99 -2.04 -12.86 -4.52
C PHE A 99 -3.09 -12.13 -3.68
N THR A 100 -4.31 -12.65 -3.63
CA THR A 100 -5.39 -12.13 -2.77
C THR A 100 -4.98 -12.19 -1.29
N MET A 101 -4.50 -13.33 -0.81
CA MET A 101 -4.04 -13.50 0.58
C MET A 101 -2.92 -12.52 0.91
N ARG A 102 -1.94 -12.36 0.01
CA ARG A 102 -0.88 -11.36 0.15
C ARG A 102 -1.43 -9.94 0.25
N ASP A 103 -2.38 -9.55 -0.60
CA ASP A 103 -2.93 -8.20 -0.63
C ASP A 103 -3.76 -7.91 0.62
N VAL A 104 -4.59 -8.85 1.06
CA VAL A 104 -5.34 -8.76 2.33
C VAL A 104 -4.38 -8.56 3.51
N ALA A 105 -3.31 -9.36 3.60
CA ALA A 105 -2.29 -9.21 4.66
C ALA A 105 -1.58 -7.85 4.60
N THR A 106 -1.30 -7.36 3.39
CA THR A 106 -0.68 -6.04 3.19
C THR A 106 -1.62 -4.91 3.64
N MET A 107 -2.91 -4.99 3.34
CA MET A 107 -3.91 -4.00 3.78
C MET A 107 -4.11 -4.02 5.29
N ALA A 108 -4.17 -5.21 5.90
CA ALA A 108 -4.21 -5.33 7.36
C ALA A 108 -2.99 -4.66 8.02
N ALA A 109 -1.80 -4.91 7.49
CA ALA A 109 -0.56 -4.33 7.99
C ALA A 109 -0.45 -2.81 7.77
N ALA A 110 -1.07 -2.27 6.73
CA ALA A 110 -1.00 -0.85 6.43
C ALA A 110 -2.05 -0.01 7.19
N PHE A 111 -3.26 -0.55 7.39
CA PHE A 111 -4.40 0.22 7.87
C PHE A 111 -5.01 -0.27 9.19
N THR A 112 -4.69 -1.48 9.63
CA THR A 112 -5.28 -2.07 10.84
C THR A 112 -4.25 -2.27 11.94
N LEU A 113 -3.09 -2.87 11.62
CA LEU A 113 -2.05 -3.18 12.60
C LEU A 113 -1.31 -1.97 13.21
N PRO A 114 -1.15 -0.81 12.55
CA PRO A 114 -0.43 0.32 13.15
C PRO A 114 -1.04 0.76 14.47
N THR A 115 -2.37 0.81 14.60
CA THR A 115 -3.05 1.28 15.82
C THR A 115 -2.75 0.40 17.06
N PRO A 116 -3.00 -0.93 17.06
CA PRO A 116 -2.67 -1.76 18.20
C PRO A 116 -1.15 -1.87 18.45
N MET A 117 -0.34 -1.79 17.39
CA MET A 117 1.12 -1.80 17.51
C MET A 117 1.63 -0.53 18.19
N SER A 118 1.09 0.64 17.85
CA SER A 118 1.40 1.91 18.51
C SER A 118 1.06 1.87 19.99
N ALA A 119 -0.13 1.38 20.35
CA ALA A 119 -0.54 1.24 21.75
C ALA A 119 0.43 0.35 22.53
N LYS A 120 0.86 -0.77 21.94
CA LYS A 120 1.83 -1.67 22.58
C LYS A 120 3.22 -1.04 22.69
N ILE A 121 3.70 -0.32 21.67
CA ILE A 121 4.97 0.40 21.73
C ILE A 121 4.96 1.46 22.85
N GLN A 122 3.86 2.19 23.02
CA GLN A 122 3.71 3.15 24.12
C GLN A 122 3.78 2.46 25.49
N GLN A 123 3.08 1.33 25.63
CA GLN A 123 3.04 0.57 26.87
C GLN A 123 4.40 -0.04 27.24
N ASP A 124 5.09 -0.66 26.28
CA ASP A 124 6.32 -1.43 26.54
C ASP A 124 7.56 -0.51 26.65
N PHE A 125 7.59 0.60 25.90
CA PHE A 125 8.78 1.47 25.82
C PHE A 125 8.58 2.87 26.39
N GLY A 126 7.37 3.23 26.85
CA GLY A 126 7.10 4.54 27.46
C GLY A 126 7.29 5.74 26.52
N VAL A 127 7.30 5.54 25.21
CA VAL A 127 7.45 6.61 24.22
C VAL A 127 6.13 7.36 24.01
N ASN A 128 6.21 8.61 23.55
CA ASN A 128 5.03 9.41 23.28
C ASN A 128 4.21 8.84 22.11
N SER A 129 2.92 9.16 22.07
CA SER A 129 1.97 8.65 21.07
C SER A 129 2.41 8.95 19.63
N SER A 130 2.87 10.17 19.35
CA SER A 130 3.29 10.60 18.02
C SER A 130 4.47 9.76 17.49
N MET A 131 5.43 9.44 18.37
CA MET A 131 6.58 8.60 18.02
C MET A 131 6.15 7.15 17.81
N ALA A 132 5.31 6.61 18.69
CA ALA A 132 4.78 5.25 18.56
C ALA A 132 3.94 5.07 17.28
N ASP A 133 3.11 6.05 16.94
CA ASP A 133 2.33 6.07 15.70
C ASP A 133 3.24 6.10 14.47
N GLY A 134 4.25 6.96 14.47
CA GLY A 134 5.23 7.05 13.40
C GLY A 134 5.98 5.75 13.16
N VAL A 135 6.49 5.14 14.24
CA VAL A 135 7.20 3.85 14.18
C VAL A 135 6.28 2.73 13.71
N SER A 136 5.09 2.62 14.27
CA SER A 136 4.14 1.56 13.89
C SER A 136 3.70 1.68 12.42
N GLN A 137 3.47 2.91 11.94
CA GLN A 137 3.10 3.17 10.55
C GLN A 137 4.19 2.79 9.54
N LEU A 138 5.47 2.97 9.91
CA LEU A 138 6.61 2.61 9.07
C LEU A 138 6.92 1.12 9.14
N VAL A 139 6.90 0.54 10.33
CA VAL A 139 7.39 -0.83 10.59
C VAL A 139 6.36 -1.89 10.23
N SER A 140 5.08 -1.65 10.52
CA SER A 140 4.01 -2.64 10.31
C SER A 140 3.92 -3.15 8.86
N PRO A 141 3.87 -2.29 7.81
CA PRO A 141 3.84 -2.76 6.43
C PRO A 141 5.13 -3.48 6.02
N GLY A 142 6.27 -3.07 6.60
CA GLY A 142 7.57 -3.70 6.36
C GLY A 142 7.63 -5.12 6.92
N LEU A 143 7.23 -5.31 8.17
CA LEU A 143 7.20 -6.63 8.82
C LEU A 143 6.27 -7.61 8.12
N ALA A 144 5.14 -7.14 7.59
CA ALA A 144 4.24 -7.98 6.83
C ALA A 144 4.91 -8.61 5.60
N GLN A 145 5.99 -8.01 5.07
CA GLN A 145 6.70 -8.56 3.92
C GLN A 145 7.43 -9.87 4.22
N LEU A 146 7.72 -10.18 5.47
CA LEU A 146 8.24 -11.49 5.87
C LEU A 146 7.28 -12.62 5.46
N PHE A 147 5.99 -12.38 5.61
CA PHE A 147 4.94 -13.30 5.19
C PHE A 147 4.51 -13.11 3.73
N CYS A 148 4.31 -11.88 3.30
CA CYS A 148 3.77 -11.56 1.97
C CYS A 148 4.74 -11.92 0.85
N THR A 149 6.06 -11.87 1.08
CA THR A 149 7.05 -12.11 0.04
C THR A 149 7.10 -13.58 -0.40
N PRO A 150 7.21 -14.61 0.49
CA PRO A 150 7.19 -15.98 0.04
C PRO A 150 5.88 -16.37 -0.64
N VAL A 151 4.75 -15.87 -0.14
CA VAL A 151 3.43 -16.08 -0.76
C VAL A 151 3.39 -15.51 -2.18
N HIS A 152 3.95 -14.32 -2.38
CA HIS A 152 4.02 -13.68 -3.70
C HIS A 152 4.92 -14.46 -4.67
N ILE A 153 6.12 -14.87 -4.23
CA ILE A 153 7.04 -15.64 -5.06
C ILE A 153 6.40 -16.98 -5.46
N LEU A 154 5.74 -17.65 -4.51
CA LEU A 154 5.03 -18.89 -4.78
C LEU A 154 3.91 -18.71 -5.80
N GLY A 155 3.12 -17.62 -5.67
CA GLY A 155 2.07 -17.28 -6.64
C GLY A 155 2.60 -17.03 -8.04
N LEU A 156 3.74 -16.35 -8.16
CA LEU A 156 4.42 -16.13 -9.45
C LEU A 156 4.98 -17.43 -10.03
N ASP A 157 5.58 -18.27 -9.20
CA ASP A 157 6.14 -19.53 -9.67
C ASP A 157 5.06 -20.50 -10.14
N LEU A 158 3.91 -20.56 -9.45
CA LEU A 158 2.74 -21.33 -9.91
C LEU A 158 2.23 -20.86 -11.28
N TYR A 159 2.28 -19.57 -11.52
CA TYR A 159 1.88 -18.99 -12.81
C TYR A 159 2.90 -19.30 -13.91
N ASN A 160 4.19 -19.10 -13.64
CA ASN A 160 5.26 -19.24 -14.64
C ASN A 160 5.64 -20.69 -14.90
N HIS A 161 5.57 -21.57 -13.90
CA HIS A 161 5.99 -22.96 -13.96
C HIS A 161 4.90 -23.90 -13.43
N PRO A 162 3.75 -24.05 -14.12
CA PRO A 162 2.61 -24.82 -13.60
C PRO A 162 2.92 -26.29 -13.29
N LYS A 163 3.90 -26.86 -13.99
CA LYS A 163 4.32 -28.27 -13.84
C LYS A 163 5.51 -28.50 -12.88
N ALA A 164 6.00 -27.46 -12.23
CA ALA A 164 7.15 -27.59 -11.32
C ALA A 164 6.80 -28.42 -10.06
N SER A 165 7.73 -29.22 -9.57
CA SER A 165 7.59 -29.97 -8.34
C SER A 165 7.62 -29.05 -7.11
N ALA A 166 7.05 -29.49 -5.98
CA ALA A 166 7.06 -28.73 -4.72
C ALA A 166 8.50 -28.40 -4.26
N ALA A 167 9.44 -29.33 -4.42
CA ALA A 167 10.85 -29.10 -4.07
C ALA A 167 11.50 -28.01 -4.96
N ALA A 168 11.17 -27.96 -6.25
CA ALA A 168 11.66 -26.92 -7.15
C ALA A 168 11.10 -25.55 -6.75
N ARG A 169 9.81 -25.47 -6.42
CA ARG A 169 9.17 -24.25 -5.95
C ARG A 169 9.79 -23.72 -4.66
N LEU A 170 10.05 -24.61 -3.70
CA LEU A 170 10.69 -24.22 -2.43
C LEU A 170 12.08 -23.61 -2.67
N ARG A 171 12.87 -24.18 -3.59
CA ARG A 171 14.18 -23.63 -3.97
C ARG A 171 14.06 -22.24 -4.58
N VAL A 172 13.08 -22.00 -5.46
CA VAL A 172 12.80 -20.66 -6.04
C VAL A 172 12.44 -19.68 -4.95
N VAL A 173 11.54 -20.05 -4.03
CA VAL A 173 11.19 -19.19 -2.89
C VAL A 173 12.42 -18.85 -2.06
N GLN A 174 13.24 -19.85 -1.67
CA GLN A 174 14.42 -19.64 -0.85
C GLN A 174 15.48 -18.75 -1.54
N SER A 175 15.78 -19.01 -2.81
CA SER A 175 16.79 -18.24 -3.55
C SER A 175 16.36 -16.80 -3.86
N SER A 176 15.08 -16.57 -4.05
CA SER A 176 14.54 -15.26 -4.42
C SER A 176 14.04 -14.43 -3.22
N PHE A 177 13.94 -15.03 -2.02
CA PHE A 177 13.31 -14.42 -0.85
C PHE A 177 13.96 -13.09 -0.46
N LEU A 178 15.26 -13.10 -0.16
CA LEU A 178 15.95 -11.91 0.35
C LEU A 178 15.95 -10.74 -0.64
N PRO A 179 16.31 -10.90 -1.92
CA PRO A 179 16.24 -9.81 -2.89
C PRO A 179 14.82 -9.27 -3.07
N ALA A 180 13.85 -10.18 -3.19
CA ALA A 180 12.45 -9.78 -3.37
C ALA A 180 11.90 -9.09 -2.11
N MET A 181 12.19 -9.59 -0.92
CA MET A 181 11.79 -8.98 0.34
C MET A 181 12.35 -7.56 0.47
N PHE A 182 13.63 -7.36 0.21
CA PHE A 182 14.26 -6.05 0.27
C PHE A 182 13.56 -5.04 -0.67
N MET A 183 13.36 -5.40 -1.92
CA MET A 183 12.69 -4.55 -2.90
C MET A 183 11.24 -4.25 -2.50
N ARG A 184 10.54 -5.21 -1.92
CA ARG A 184 9.15 -5.05 -1.46
C ARG A 184 9.07 -4.17 -0.22
N VAL A 185 9.97 -4.36 0.75
CA VAL A 185 10.05 -3.51 1.96
C VAL A 185 10.30 -2.05 1.55
N CYS A 186 11.26 -1.80 0.66
CA CYS A 186 11.53 -0.45 0.16
C CYS A 186 10.29 0.17 -0.51
N ARG A 187 9.60 -0.59 -1.38
CA ARG A 187 8.41 -0.08 -2.09
C ARG A 187 7.23 0.15 -1.16
N ILE A 188 6.88 -0.84 -0.34
CA ILE A 188 5.69 -0.82 0.51
C ILE A 188 5.90 0.06 1.73
N GLY A 189 7.10 0.06 2.31
CA GLY A 189 7.48 0.95 3.40
C GLY A 189 7.34 2.42 3.01
N VAL A 190 7.80 2.80 1.81
CA VAL A 190 7.59 4.16 1.30
C VAL A 190 6.11 4.43 1.04
N ALA A 191 5.39 3.53 0.34
CA ALA A 191 4.01 3.78 -0.07
C ALA A 191 3.04 3.86 1.12
N PHE A 192 3.10 2.95 2.06
CA PHE A 192 2.19 2.88 3.21
C PHE A 192 2.80 3.44 4.50
N GLY A 193 4.11 3.38 4.67
CA GLY A 193 4.79 4.00 5.79
C GLY A 193 4.86 5.52 5.62
N VAL A 194 5.73 6.00 4.73
CA VAL A 194 5.89 7.44 4.51
C VAL A 194 4.60 8.06 3.96
N GLY A 195 3.92 7.38 3.02
CA GLY A 195 2.64 7.81 2.47
C GLY A 195 1.55 7.89 3.55
N GLY A 196 1.50 6.95 4.49
CA GLY A 196 0.58 6.95 5.63
C GLY A 196 0.80 8.12 6.57
N LEU A 197 2.06 8.40 6.93
CA LEU A 197 2.42 9.57 7.74
C LEU A 197 2.03 10.88 7.04
N GLY A 198 2.35 11.00 5.75
CA GLY A 198 1.98 12.17 4.94
C GLY A 198 0.47 12.36 4.87
N ASN A 199 -0.28 11.28 4.63
CA ASN A 199 -1.74 11.31 4.62
C ASN A 199 -2.33 11.78 5.96
N THR A 200 -1.80 11.27 7.08
CA THR A 200 -2.25 11.67 8.43
C THR A 200 -1.96 13.15 8.69
N ALA A 201 -0.77 13.63 8.32
CA ALA A 201 -0.39 15.02 8.48
C ALA A 201 -1.27 15.98 7.63
N ILE A 202 -1.49 15.65 6.36
CA ILE A 202 -2.34 16.44 5.45
C ILE A 202 -3.78 16.47 5.96
N ARG A 203 -4.30 15.30 6.37
CA ARG A 203 -5.66 15.22 6.90
C ARG A 203 -5.84 16.09 8.13
N LYS A 204 -4.90 16.04 9.09
CA LYS A 204 -4.94 16.90 10.28
C LYS A 204 -4.96 18.38 9.90
N CYS A 205 -4.05 18.80 9.02
CA CYS A 205 -3.97 20.17 8.56
C CYS A 205 -5.28 20.66 7.89
N LEU A 206 -5.93 19.80 7.10
CA LEU A 206 -7.20 20.12 6.46
C LEU A 206 -8.35 20.23 7.47
N HIS A 207 -8.42 19.34 8.47
CA HIS A 207 -9.42 19.43 9.54
C HIS A 207 -9.24 20.72 10.33
N ASP A 208 -8.02 21.03 10.76
CA ASP A 208 -7.72 22.26 11.50
C ASP A 208 -8.12 23.52 10.69
N ALA A 209 -7.90 23.52 9.38
CA ALA A 209 -8.29 24.63 8.50
C ALA A 209 -9.82 24.78 8.35
N VAL A 210 -10.55 23.67 8.29
CA VAL A 210 -12.02 23.67 8.24
C VAL A 210 -12.62 24.17 9.56
N ASP A 211 -12.10 23.71 10.69
CA ASP A 211 -12.56 24.12 12.02
C ASP A 211 -12.33 25.62 12.27
N LEU A 212 -11.18 26.15 11.85
CA LEU A 212 -10.88 27.58 11.90
C LEU A 212 -11.81 28.40 11.03
N ASN A 213 -12.24 27.89 9.86
CA ASN A 213 -13.14 28.59 8.98
C ASN A 213 -14.60 28.55 9.49
N SER A 214 -15.03 27.43 10.08
CA SER A 214 -16.35 27.28 10.68
C SER A 214 -16.54 28.20 11.92
N SER A 215 -15.49 28.36 12.72
CA SER A 215 -15.49 29.25 13.88
C SER A 215 -15.53 30.78 13.50
N ARG A 216 -15.15 31.11 12.26
CA ARG A 216 -15.20 32.48 11.71
C ARG A 216 -16.51 32.82 11.02
N SER A 217 -17.34 31.81 10.71
CA SER A 217 -18.63 32.04 10.08
C SER A 217 -19.63 32.61 11.11
N PRO A 218 -20.34 33.74 10.84
CA PRO A 218 -21.33 34.25 11.76
C PRO A 218 -22.48 33.25 11.92
N PRO A 219 -23.10 33.18 13.13
CA PRO A 219 -24.22 32.27 13.35
C PRO A 219 -25.36 32.55 12.36
N PRO A 220 -26.10 31.52 11.93
CA PRO A 220 -27.20 31.70 11.00
C PRO A 220 -28.19 32.71 11.60
N ARG A 221 -28.51 33.78 10.86
CA ARG A 221 -29.54 34.74 11.24
C ARG A 221 -30.87 33.98 11.25
N HIS A 222 -31.42 33.77 12.42
CA HIS A 222 -32.81 33.35 12.55
C HIS A 222 -33.65 34.46 11.92
N VAL A 223 -34.18 34.21 10.74
CA VAL A 223 -35.22 35.02 10.13
C VAL A 223 -36.50 34.69 10.91
N ALA A 224 -36.96 35.65 11.68
CA ALA A 224 -38.22 35.58 12.40
C ALA A 224 -39.39 35.74 11.42
#